data_c5b3f33826e91b84d24417d84e50bdd2
#
_entry.id   c5b3f33826e91b84d24417d84e50bdd2
#
_cell.length_a   1.000
_cell.length_b   1.000
_cell.length_c   1.000
_cell.angle_alpha   90.00
_cell.angle_beta   90.00
_cell.angle_gamma   90.00
#
_symmetry.space_group_name_H-M   'P 1'
#
loop_
_entity.id
_entity.type
_entity.pdbx_description
1 polymer ?
#
loop_
_entity_poly.entity_id
_entity_poly.type
_entity_poly.pdbx_seq_one_letter_code
_entity_poly.pdbx_strand_id
1 'polypeptide(L)'
;DLFGGGPFDLPRGAWADETAIMLCVATSLLDRGGFDSVEQLEQLRRWQQRGENSATGECLGITAAVSRALVDGVPDIALSDGSDALTRLAPLVVWHLADGDALEQEVISATQITSHQDSTVQLAKVFSLILKSALHGASHAALCQQIAESQWPQTDAGRLLSIATGAFCSTANWQDAVLEAINHGGDSDVLGALCGQLAGAHYGASGLPAAWLESLAERELIERRADALLAAVLVGRP
;
A
#
# COMPACT_ATOMS: atom_id res chain seq x y z
N ASP A 1 -4.01 6.81 20.16
CA ASP A 1 -5.41 6.76 19.69
C ASP A 1 -5.52 7.32 18.29
N LEU A 2 -6.51 6.82 17.53
CA LEU A 2 -6.90 7.42 16.27
C LEU A 2 -7.70 8.70 16.58
N PHE A 3 -7.24 9.82 16.02
CA PHE A 3 -7.96 11.08 16.04
C PHE A 3 -8.40 11.40 14.61
N GLY A 4 -9.55 12.00 14.44
CA GLY A 4 -9.93 12.60 13.16
C GLY A 4 -9.17 13.90 12.89
N GLY A 5 -9.39 14.52 11.73
CA GLY A 5 -8.81 15.81 11.36
C GLY A 5 -7.94 15.75 10.11
N GLY A 6 -6.78 16.39 10.17
CA GLY A 6 -5.90 16.56 9.00
C GLY A 6 -6.45 17.57 8.00
N PRO A 7 -5.82 17.70 6.80
CA PRO A 7 -6.19 18.69 5.80
C PRO A 7 -7.60 18.49 5.22
N PHE A 8 -8.19 17.31 5.37
CA PHE A 8 -9.53 16.96 4.87
C PHE A 8 -10.60 16.88 5.97
N ASP A 9 -10.25 17.24 7.22
CA ASP A 9 -11.15 17.14 8.38
C ASP A 9 -11.82 15.75 8.49
N LEU A 10 -11.01 14.70 8.31
CA LEU A 10 -11.52 13.33 8.27
C LEU A 10 -12.15 12.92 9.61
N PRO A 11 -13.27 12.20 9.60
CA PRO A 11 -13.79 11.56 10.80
C PRO A 11 -12.78 10.55 11.37
N ARG A 12 -12.87 10.30 12.68
CA ARG A 12 -12.04 9.29 13.34
C ARG A 12 -12.13 7.95 12.63
N GLY A 13 -10.99 7.37 12.30
CA GLY A 13 -10.89 6.07 11.64
C GLY A 13 -11.10 6.08 10.12
N ALA A 14 -11.43 7.21 9.53
CA ALA A 14 -11.47 7.34 8.08
C ALA A 14 -10.06 7.39 7.48
N TRP A 15 -9.95 6.99 6.22
CA TRP A 15 -8.72 7.03 5.44
C TRP A 15 -8.85 7.95 4.20
N ALA A 16 -7.73 8.34 3.64
CA ALA A 16 -7.64 9.10 2.39
C ALA A 16 -7.22 8.19 1.21
N ASP A 17 -6.32 8.68 0.37
CA ASP A 17 -5.94 8.05 -0.89
C ASP A 17 -5.13 6.76 -0.75
N GLU A 18 -4.18 6.64 0.18
CA GLU A 18 -3.31 5.46 0.28
C GLU A 18 -4.11 4.18 0.42
N THR A 19 -5.09 4.17 1.32
CA THR A 19 -5.96 3.01 1.53
C THR A 19 -6.96 2.86 0.38
N ALA A 20 -7.51 3.96 -0.14
CA ALA A 20 -8.45 3.91 -1.26
C ALA A 20 -7.83 3.32 -2.53
N ILE A 21 -6.62 3.78 -2.90
CA ILE A 21 -5.92 3.25 -4.08
C ILE A 21 -5.46 1.80 -3.88
N MET A 22 -5.09 1.40 -2.66
CA MET A 22 -4.81 0.01 -2.32
C MET A 22 -6.06 -0.88 -2.49
N LEU A 23 -7.23 -0.43 -2.05
CA LEU A 23 -8.50 -1.13 -2.25
C LEU A 23 -8.90 -1.18 -3.73
N CYS A 24 -8.56 -0.18 -4.54
CA CYS A 24 -8.73 -0.22 -5.99
C CYS A 24 -7.92 -1.37 -6.62
N VAL A 25 -6.66 -1.56 -6.20
CA VAL A 25 -5.83 -2.69 -6.66
C VAL A 25 -6.44 -4.02 -6.23
N ALA A 26 -6.85 -4.16 -4.97
CA ALA A 26 -7.49 -5.38 -4.46
C ALA A 26 -8.77 -5.70 -5.24
N THR A 27 -9.61 -4.71 -5.50
CA THR A 27 -10.85 -4.86 -6.26
C THR A 27 -10.58 -5.31 -7.69
N SER A 28 -9.61 -4.68 -8.38
CA SER A 28 -9.21 -5.04 -9.74
C SER A 28 -8.75 -6.49 -9.84
N LEU A 29 -7.89 -6.94 -8.92
CA LEU A 29 -7.38 -8.32 -8.88
C LEU A 29 -8.52 -9.33 -8.71
N LEU A 30 -9.48 -9.05 -7.84
CA LEU A 30 -10.63 -9.92 -7.58
C LEU A 30 -11.60 -9.95 -8.76
N ASP A 31 -11.91 -8.80 -9.36
CA ASP A 31 -12.88 -8.69 -10.46
C ASP A 31 -12.36 -9.34 -11.74
N ARG A 32 -11.04 -9.34 -11.96
CA ARG A 32 -10.42 -9.90 -13.19
C ARG A 32 -9.83 -11.30 -12.98
N GLY A 33 -9.72 -11.78 -11.74
CA GLY A 33 -9.01 -13.01 -11.45
C GLY A 33 -7.50 -12.93 -11.73
N GLY A 34 -6.92 -11.74 -11.73
CA GLY A 34 -5.52 -11.47 -12.02
C GLY A 34 -5.20 -10.01 -12.25
N PHE A 35 -3.94 -9.72 -12.54
CA PHE A 35 -3.48 -8.38 -12.86
C PHE A 35 -4.01 -7.93 -14.23
N ASP A 36 -4.63 -6.77 -14.26
CA ASP A 36 -5.08 -6.07 -15.46
C ASP A 36 -4.86 -4.56 -15.27
N SER A 37 -3.88 -3.99 -16.00
CA SER A 37 -3.52 -2.58 -15.87
C SER A 37 -4.65 -1.63 -16.30
N VAL A 38 -5.45 -2.05 -17.27
CA VAL A 38 -6.59 -1.25 -17.75
C VAL A 38 -7.69 -1.22 -16.69
N GLU A 39 -7.99 -2.36 -16.06
CA GLU A 39 -8.96 -2.41 -14.97
C GLU A 39 -8.46 -1.67 -13.73
N GLN A 40 -7.17 -1.76 -13.38
CA GLN A 40 -6.64 -0.97 -12.27
C GLN A 40 -6.81 0.54 -12.51
N LEU A 41 -6.51 1.00 -13.72
CA LEU A 41 -6.72 2.40 -14.10
C LEU A 41 -8.21 2.79 -14.01
N GLU A 42 -9.11 1.88 -14.41
CA GLU A 42 -10.55 2.12 -14.34
C GLU A 42 -11.06 2.14 -12.89
N GLN A 43 -10.53 1.31 -11.99
CA GLN A 43 -10.84 1.36 -10.55
C GLN A 43 -10.42 2.71 -9.95
N LEU A 44 -9.24 3.21 -10.30
CA LEU A 44 -8.78 4.54 -9.87
C LEU A 44 -9.67 5.67 -10.41
N ARG A 45 -10.18 5.55 -11.65
CA ARG A 45 -11.17 6.50 -12.20
C ARG A 45 -12.50 6.48 -11.45
N ARG A 46 -12.99 5.28 -11.08
CA ARG A 46 -14.22 5.14 -10.27
C ARG A 46 -14.03 5.76 -8.88
N TRP A 47 -12.87 5.56 -8.26
CA TRP A 47 -12.52 6.26 -7.03
C TRP A 47 -12.52 7.77 -7.23
N GLN A 48 -11.82 8.29 -8.26
CA GLN A 48 -11.77 9.73 -8.54
C GLN A 48 -13.16 10.34 -8.78
N GLN A 49 -14.01 9.67 -9.54
CA GLN A 49 -15.28 10.24 -10.00
C GLN A 49 -16.45 10.00 -9.06
N ARG A 50 -16.41 8.92 -8.29
CA ARG A 50 -17.54 8.43 -7.48
C ARG A 50 -17.20 8.16 -6.03
N GLY A 51 -15.94 8.30 -5.61
CA GLY A 51 -15.48 7.96 -4.27
C GLY A 51 -15.55 6.46 -3.96
N GLU A 52 -15.59 5.59 -4.97
CA GLU A 52 -15.57 4.14 -4.75
C GLU A 52 -14.28 3.73 -4.00
N ASN A 53 -14.38 2.81 -3.04
CA ASN A 53 -13.28 2.40 -2.16
C ASN A 53 -12.76 3.48 -1.21
N SER A 54 -13.44 4.61 -1.03
CA SER A 54 -13.09 5.61 -0.01
C SER A 54 -13.91 5.42 1.28
N ALA A 55 -13.41 5.93 2.40
CA ALA A 55 -14.09 5.88 3.69
C ALA A 55 -15.29 6.85 3.76
N THR A 56 -15.28 7.91 2.93
CA THR A 56 -16.25 9.01 2.99
C THR A 56 -17.22 9.04 1.81
N GLY A 57 -17.01 8.19 0.79
CA GLY A 57 -17.74 8.28 -0.48
C GLY A 57 -17.22 9.38 -1.42
N GLU A 58 -16.08 10.00 -1.09
CA GLU A 58 -15.45 11.05 -1.87
C GLU A 58 -13.98 10.72 -2.16
N CYS A 59 -13.46 11.21 -3.28
CA CYS A 59 -12.05 11.13 -3.60
C CYS A 59 -11.31 12.26 -2.86
N LEU A 60 -10.56 11.89 -1.84
CA LEU A 60 -9.77 12.82 -1.04
C LEU A 60 -8.28 12.45 -1.15
N GLY A 61 -7.39 13.44 -1.20
CA GLY A 61 -5.95 13.24 -1.19
C GLY A 61 -5.32 12.93 -2.55
N ILE A 62 -6.09 12.78 -3.62
CA ILE A 62 -5.55 12.42 -4.94
C ILE A 62 -4.39 13.35 -5.34
N THR A 63 -3.24 12.75 -5.62
CA THR A 63 -2.06 13.51 -6.04
C THR A 63 -2.21 14.04 -7.47
N ALA A 64 -1.47 15.10 -7.80
CA ALA A 64 -1.44 15.62 -9.16
C ALA A 64 -0.95 14.57 -10.17
N ALA A 65 -0.01 13.71 -9.77
CA ALA A 65 0.51 12.63 -10.58
C ALA A 65 -0.56 11.58 -10.92
N VAL A 66 -1.28 11.09 -9.90
CA VAL A 66 -2.38 10.13 -10.09
C VAL A 66 -3.48 10.76 -10.95
N SER A 67 -3.92 11.97 -10.61
CA SER A 67 -4.96 12.68 -11.37
C SER A 67 -4.60 12.84 -12.86
N ARG A 68 -3.34 13.16 -13.16
CA ARG A 68 -2.86 13.30 -14.54
C ARG A 68 -2.83 11.97 -15.28
N ALA A 69 -2.33 10.92 -14.62
CA ALA A 69 -2.33 9.57 -15.20
C ALA A 69 -3.75 9.09 -15.56
N LEU A 70 -4.76 9.45 -14.75
CA LEU A 70 -6.16 9.09 -15.03
C LEU A 70 -6.74 9.82 -16.26
N VAL A 71 -6.31 11.06 -16.51
CA VAL A 71 -6.76 11.86 -17.67
C VAL A 71 -6.05 11.44 -18.95
N ASP A 72 -4.73 11.42 -18.92
CA ASP A 72 -3.88 11.25 -20.11
C ASP A 72 -3.59 9.78 -20.42
N GLY A 73 -3.85 8.86 -19.46
CA GLY A 73 -3.51 7.44 -19.56
C GLY A 73 -2.01 7.16 -19.48
N VAL A 74 -1.21 8.20 -19.21
CA VAL A 74 0.26 8.14 -19.07
C VAL A 74 0.68 9.01 -17.88
N PRO A 75 1.51 8.48 -16.97
CA PRO A 75 2.00 9.27 -15.85
C PRO A 75 2.95 10.38 -16.29
N ASP A 76 2.84 11.53 -15.64
CA ASP A 76 3.76 12.65 -15.80
C ASP A 76 4.91 12.51 -14.80
N ILE A 77 6.12 12.24 -15.31
CA ILE A 77 7.32 12.03 -14.50
C ILE A 77 7.64 13.24 -13.61
N ALA A 78 7.32 14.45 -14.07
CA ALA A 78 7.61 15.67 -13.33
C ALA A 78 6.70 15.89 -12.12
N LEU A 79 5.55 15.23 -12.08
CA LEU A 79 4.56 15.37 -11.02
C LEU A 79 4.59 14.25 -9.99
N SER A 80 5.21 13.09 -10.29
CA SER A 80 5.22 11.93 -9.42
C SER A 80 6.48 11.91 -8.56
N ASP A 81 6.32 11.82 -7.24
CA ASP A 81 7.38 11.40 -6.33
C ASP A 81 7.47 9.86 -6.23
N GLY A 82 6.44 9.16 -6.70
CA GLY A 82 6.34 7.71 -6.75
C GLY A 82 5.83 7.05 -5.47
N SER A 83 5.54 7.80 -4.42
CA SER A 83 5.09 7.25 -3.13
C SER A 83 3.75 6.52 -3.24
N ASP A 84 2.81 7.05 -4.01
CA ASP A 84 1.49 6.47 -4.27
C ASP A 84 1.56 5.06 -4.90
N ALA A 85 2.59 4.78 -5.70
CA ALA A 85 2.79 3.46 -6.26
C ALA A 85 3.22 2.43 -5.19
N LEU A 86 3.94 2.86 -4.16
CA LEU A 86 4.43 1.99 -3.09
C LEU A 86 3.34 1.68 -2.05
N THR A 87 2.45 2.62 -1.78
CA THR A 87 1.41 2.47 -0.75
C THR A 87 0.34 1.42 -1.11
N ARG A 88 0.25 0.98 -2.37
CA ARG A 88 -0.76 0.05 -2.89
C ARG A 88 -0.25 -1.34 -3.27
N LEU A 89 0.97 -1.72 -2.90
CA LEU A 89 1.59 -2.98 -3.34
C LEU A 89 1.07 -4.23 -2.61
N ALA A 90 0.63 -4.11 -1.36
CA ALA A 90 0.28 -5.26 -0.53
C ALA A 90 -0.74 -6.23 -1.19
N PRO A 91 -1.85 -5.78 -1.81
CA PRO A 91 -2.80 -6.69 -2.45
C PRO A 91 -2.17 -7.54 -3.58
N LEU A 92 -1.26 -6.94 -4.35
CA LEU A 92 -0.56 -7.62 -5.43
C LEU A 92 0.41 -8.69 -4.88
N VAL A 93 1.11 -8.37 -3.78
CA VAL A 93 2.00 -9.32 -3.11
C VAL A 93 1.22 -10.48 -2.52
N VAL A 94 0.06 -10.22 -1.89
CA VAL A 94 -0.85 -11.26 -1.39
C VAL A 94 -1.35 -12.13 -2.54
N TRP A 95 -1.73 -11.55 -3.68
CA TRP A 95 -2.17 -12.27 -4.87
C TRP A 95 -1.14 -13.27 -5.37
N HIS A 96 0.15 -12.96 -5.23
CA HIS A 96 1.28 -13.82 -5.64
C HIS A 96 1.93 -14.58 -4.48
N LEU A 97 1.20 -14.79 -3.38
CA LEU A 97 1.75 -15.48 -2.21
C LEU A 97 2.14 -16.93 -2.50
N ALA A 98 1.31 -17.66 -3.24
CA ALA A 98 1.56 -19.07 -3.58
C ALA A 98 2.44 -19.25 -4.83
N ASP A 99 2.38 -18.29 -5.78
CA ASP A 99 3.10 -18.37 -7.05
C ASP A 99 3.74 -16.99 -7.32
N GLY A 100 5.06 -16.94 -7.32
CA GLY A 100 5.79 -15.67 -7.37
C GLY A 100 6.42 -15.33 -8.71
N ASP A 101 6.26 -16.16 -9.74
CA ASP A 101 6.97 -16.01 -11.01
C ASP A 101 6.58 -14.73 -11.75
N ALA A 102 5.30 -14.31 -11.66
CA ALA A 102 4.80 -13.11 -12.30
C ALA A 102 4.90 -11.85 -11.42
N LEU A 103 5.15 -11.96 -10.11
CA LEU A 103 5.10 -10.84 -9.16
C LEU A 103 5.96 -9.65 -9.61
N GLU A 104 7.20 -9.89 -9.99
CA GLU A 104 8.11 -8.81 -10.35
C GLU A 104 7.59 -8.02 -11.55
N GLN A 105 7.14 -8.72 -12.59
CA GLN A 105 6.64 -8.08 -13.81
C GLN A 105 5.33 -7.31 -13.55
N GLU A 106 4.45 -7.86 -12.73
CA GLU A 106 3.19 -7.20 -12.39
C GLU A 106 3.41 -6.00 -11.46
N VAL A 107 4.36 -6.06 -10.52
CA VAL A 107 4.79 -4.92 -9.70
C VAL A 107 5.32 -3.79 -10.58
N ILE A 108 6.17 -4.09 -11.57
CA ILE A 108 6.63 -3.11 -12.53
C ILE A 108 5.45 -2.45 -13.25
N SER A 109 4.57 -3.27 -13.82
CA SER A 109 3.42 -2.78 -14.59
C SER A 109 2.43 -1.98 -13.73
N ALA A 110 2.17 -2.42 -12.49
CA ALA A 110 1.31 -1.70 -11.55
C ALA A 110 1.91 -0.35 -11.12
N THR A 111 3.23 -0.30 -10.91
CA THR A 111 3.94 0.94 -10.60
C THR A 111 3.83 1.93 -11.77
N GLN A 112 4.01 1.44 -12.98
CA GLN A 112 4.00 2.24 -14.19
C GLN A 112 2.63 2.85 -14.54
N ILE A 113 1.56 2.45 -13.89
CA ILE A 113 0.25 3.11 -14.03
C ILE A 113 0.32 4.59 -13.62
N THR A 114 1.10 4.92 -12.58
CA THR A 114 1.19 6.29 -12.04
C THR A 114 2.61 6.84 -11.98
N SER A 115 3.65 6.01 -12.14
CA SER A 115 5.04 6.47 -12.11
C SER A 115 5.92 5.67 -13.08
N HIS A 116 6.55 6.37 -14.03
CA HIS A 116 7.53 5.78 -14.95
C HIS A 116 8.99 6.00 -14.50
N GLN A 117 9.22 6.46 -13.27
CA GLN A 117 10.56 6.65 -12.74
C GLN A 117 11.23 5.30 -12.43
N ASP A 118 12.41 5.05 -12.99
CA ASP A 118 13.18 3.83 -12.72
C ASP A 118 13.46 3.62 -11.22
N SER A 119 13.71 4.72 -10.50
CA SER A 119 13.90 4.69 -9.04
C SER A 119 12.67 4.16 -8.30
N THR A 120 11.47 4.59 -8.70
CA THR A 120 10.21 4.11 -8.11
C THR A 120 9.98 2.64 -8.42
N VAL A 121 10.24 2.21 -9.65
CA VAL A 121 10.15 0.80 -10.05
C VAL A 121 11.10 -0.06 -9.22
N GLN A 122 12.34 0.38 -9.00
CA GLN A 122 13.29 -0.34 -8.14
C GLN A 122 12.82 -0.42 -6.69
N LEU A 123 12.31 0.68 -6.13
CA LEU A 123 11.73 0.69 -4.78
C LEU A 123 10.55 -0.28 -4.66
N ALA A 124 9.64 -0.28 -5.62
CA ALA A 124 8.48 -1.17 -5.63
C ALA A 124 8.89 -2.66 -5.68
N LYS A 125 9.89 -3.01 -6.50
CA LYS A 125 10.45 -4.36 -6.56
C LYS A 125 11.05 -4.78 -5.23
N VAL A 126 11.90 -3.95 -4.63
CA VAL A 126 12.56 -4.26 -3.35
C VAL A 126 11.51 -4.37 -2.23
N PHE A 127 10.59 -3.42 -2.15
CA PHE A 127 9.58 -3.42 -1.10
C PHE A 127 8.61 -4.61 -1.24
N SER A 128 8.19 -4.97 -2.44
CA SER A 128 7.35 -6.16 -2.67
C SER A 128 8.02 -7.46 -2.24
N LEU A 129 9.34 -7.60 -2.42
CA LEU A 129 10.10 -8.75 -1.95
C LEU A 129 10.20 -8.78 -0.42
N ILE A 130 10.37 -7.63 0.24
CA ILE A 130 10.36 -7.54 1.71
C ILE A 130 8.97 -7.92 2.25
N LEU A 131 7.90 -7.40 1.67
CA LEU A 131 6.52 -7.77 2.02
C LEU A 131 6.27 -9.27 1.83
N LYS A 132 6.72 -9.83 0.72
CA LYS A 132 6.62 -11.27 0.45
C LYS A 132 7.37 -12.10 1.49
N SER A 133 8.59 -11.70 1.85
CA SER A 133 9.38 -12.37 2.91
C SER A 133 8.63 -12.33 4.25
N ALA A 134 8.03 -11.20 4.61
CA ALA A 134 7.24 -11.04 5.83
C ALA A 134 6.02 -11.96 5.84
N LEU A 135 5.24 -12.01 4.75
CA LEU A 135 4.08 -12.88 4.60
C LEU A 135 4.43 -14.38 4.63
N HIS A 136 5.65 -14.75 4.23
CA HIS A 136 6.17 -16.12 4.36
C HIS A 136 6.75 -16.44 5.74
N GLY A 137 6.60 -15.55 6.73
CA GLY A 137 7.00 -15.79 8.10
C GLY A 137 8.48 -15.55 8.39
N ALA A 138 9.15 -14.74 7.58
CA ALA A 138 10.52 -14.31 7.90
C ALA A 138 10.56 -13.63 9.27
N SER A 139 11.61 -13.95 10.07
CA SER A 139 11.76 -13.32 11.38
C SER A 139 12.03 -11.83 11.27
N HIS A 140 11.67 -11.07 12.32
CA HIS A 140 11.95 -9.63 12.39
C HIS A 140 13.42 -9.31 12.09
N ALA A 141 14.35 -10.06 12.70
CA ALA A 141 15.78 -9.88 12.46
C ALA A 141 16.18 -10.13 11.00
N ALA A 142 15.61 -11.16 10.34
CA ALA A 142 15.87 -11.43 8.93
C ALA A 142 15.34 -10.34 8.00
N LEU A 143 14.15 -9.80 8.30
CA LEU A 143 13.58 -8.66 7.56
C LEU A 143 14.44 -7.41 7.73
N CYS A 144 14.87 -7.09 8.95
CA CYS A 144 15.73 -5.93 9.19
C CYS A 144 17.11 -6.08 8.52
N GLN A 145 17.65 -7.29 8.46
CA GLN A 145 18.86 -7.55 7.67
C GLN A 145 18.62 -7.32 6.17
N GLN A 146 17.54 -7.84 5.61
CA GLN A 146 17.17 -7.63 4.21
C GLN A 146 17.00 -6.14 3.89
N ILE A 147 16.37 -5.38 4.78
CA ILE A 147 16.20 -3.92 4.69
C ILE A 147 17.55 -3.20 4.71
N ALA A 148 18.45 -3.58 5.63
CA ALA A 148 19.77 -2.98 5.75
C ALA A 148 20.68 -3.25 4.53
N GLU A 149 20.50 -4.38 3.87
CA GLU A 149 21.20 -4.76 2.64
C GLU A 149 20.60 -4.11 1.39
N SER A 150 19.39 -3.54 1.49
CA SER A 150 18.70 -2.90 0.38
C SER A 150 19.29 -1.51 0.09
N GLN A 151 19.29 -1.13 -1.18
CA GLN A 151 19.70 0.20 -1.61
C GLN A 151 18.47 1.09 -1.81
N TRP A 152 18.46 2.21 -1.10
CA TRP A 152 17.40 3.20 -1.20
C TRP A 152 17.85 4.36 -2.10
N PRO A 153 17.24 4.56 -3.29
CA PRO A 153 17.48 5.75 -4.12
C PRO A 153 17.27 7.03 -3.33
N GLN A 154 18.08 8.05 -3.63
CA GLN A 154 18.00 9.38 -2.98
C GLN A 154 16.86 10.20 -3.61
N THR A 155 15.64 9.70 -3.49
CA THR A 155 14.38 10.32 -3.92
C THR A 155 13.46 10.47 -2.72
N ASP A 156 12.41 11.28 -2.84
CA ASP A 156 11.45 11.44 -1.75
C ASP A 156 10.77 10.10 -1.40
N ALA A 157 10.33 9.31 -2.39
CA ALA A 157 9.80 7.98 -2.15
C ALA A 157 10.81 7.04 -1.46
N GLY A 158 12.08 7.09 -1.87
CA GLY A 158 13.15 6.30 -1.24
C GLY A 158 13.41 6.71 0.21
N ARG A 159 13.36 8.01 0.49
CA ARG A 159 13.46 8.54 1.86
C ARG A 159 12.28 8.08 2.72
N LEU A 160 11.04 8.20 2.22
CA LEU A 160 9.84 7.77 2.94
C LEU A 160 9.88 6.27 3.24
N LEU A 161 10.23 5.45 2.25
CA LEU A 161 10.34 4.00 2.44
C LEU A 161 11.46 3.63 3.44
N SER A 162 12.59 4.33 3.41
CA SER A 162 13.68 4.13 4.38
C SER A 162 13.24 4.47 5.81
N ILE A 163 12.49 5.56 6.01
CA ILE A 163 11.94 5.94 7.32
C ILE A 163 10.95 4.89 7.80
N ALA A 164 9.98 4.50 6.96
CA ALA A 164 8.94 3.54 7.32
C ALA A 164 9.52 2.16 7.69
N THR A 165 10.48 1.67 6.90
CA THR A 165 11.17 0.39 7.18
C THR A 165 12.11 0.48 8.39
N GLY A 166 12.74 1.63 8.61
CA GLY A 166 13.54 1.92 9.80
C GLY A 166 12.70 1.91 11.08
N ALA A 167 11.51 2.53 11.06
CA ALA A 167 10.56 2.50 12.17
C ALA A 167 10.10 1.08 12.50
N PHE A 168 9.83 0.25 11.49
CA PHE A 168 9.56 -1.18 11.69
C PHE A 168 10.72 -1.87 12.40
N CYS A 169 11.95 -1.66 11.95
CA CYS A 169 13.12 -2.33 12.52
C CYS A 169 13.51 -1.87 13.94
N SER A 170 13.16 -0.64 14.32
CA SER A 170 13.44 -0.09 15.65
C SER A 170 12.43 -0.48 16.72
N THR A 171 11.33 -1.13 16.35
CA THR A 171 10.20 -1.44 17.24
C THR A 171 9.91 -2.94 17.27
N ALA A 172 9.05 -3.38 18.20
CA ALA A 172 8.78 -4.79 18.42
C ALA A 172 7.30 -5.20 18.25
N ASN A 173 6.45 -4.29 17.83
CA ASN A 173 5.03 -4.55 17.57
C ASN A 173 4.48 -3.57 16.53
N TRP A 174 3.31 -3.91 15.98
CA TRP A 174 2.67 -3.15 14.93
C TRP A 174 2.38 -1.70 15.32
N GLN A 175 1.82 -1.49 16.51
CA GLN A 175 1.40 -0.17 16.99
C GLN A 175 2.58 0.78 17.13
N ASP A 176 3.65 0.33 17.78
CA ASP A 176 4.83 1.16 17.98
C ASP A 176 5.53 1.47 16.65
N ALA A 177 5.56 0.50 15.71
CA ALA A 177 6.15 0.71 14.39
C ALA A 177 5.42 1.82 13.62
N VAL A 178 4.09 1.76 13.57
CA VAL A 178 3.29 2.78 12.87
C VAL A 178 3.39 4.13 13.57
N LEU A 179 3.32 4.17 14.91
CA LEU A 179 3.47 5.43 15.66
C LEU A 179 4.84 6.06 15.46
N GLU A 180 5.91 5.27 15.46
CA GLU A 180 7.27 5.76 15.18
C GLU A 180 7.35 6.35 13.77
N ALA A 181 6.80 5.66 12.77
CA ALA A 181 6.80 6.13 11.39
C ALA A 181 6.06 7.47 11.23
N ILE A 182 4.81 7.57 11.70
CA ILE A 182 3.99 8.76 11.52
C ILE A 182 4.47 9.97 12.35
N ASN A 183 5.09 9.74 13.50
CA ASN A 183 5.64 10.81 14.34
C ASN A 183 6.94 11.40 13.79
N HIS A 184 7.52 10.81 12.75
CA HIS A 184 8.64 11.40 12.03
C HIS A 184 8.25 12.74 11.36
N GLY A 185 6.96 12.93 11.05
CA GLY A 185 6.43 14.12 10.39
C GLY A 185 6.61 14.11 8.87
N GLY A 186 6.19 15.17 8.20
CA GLY A 186 6.11 15.22 6.74
C GLY A 186 4.89 14.44 6.22
N ASP A 187 5.06 13.61 5.21
CA ASP A 187 3.99 12.78 4.61
C ASP A 187 3.67 11.59 5.52
N SER A 188 3.06 11.88 6.67
CA SER A 188 2.80 10.91 7.74
C SER A 188 1.79 9.82 7.33
N ASP A 189 0.88 10.10 6.43
CA ASP A 189 -0.07 9.18 5.81
C ASP A 189 0.65 8.12 4.96
N VAL A 190 1.54 8.55 4.06
CA VAL A 190 2.41 7.64 3.30
C VAL A 190 3.29 6.81 4.22
N LEU A 191 3.93 7.43 5.23
CA LEU A 191 4.76 6.71 6.22
C LEU A 191 3.95 5.65 6.97
N GLY A 192 2.74 6.00 7.41
CA GLY A 192 1.82 5.08 8.06
C GLY A 192 1.39 3.93 7.15
N ALA A 193 1.09 4.22 5.89
CA ALA A 193 0.71 3.20 4.90
C ALA A 193 1.86 2.23 4.59
N LEU A 194 3.07 2.73 4.35
CA LEU A 194 4.24 1.90 4.07
C LEU A 194 4.63 1.03 5.27
N CYS A 195 4.75 1.64 6.46
CA CYS A 195 5.06 0.92 7.68
C CYS A 195 3.96 -0.08 8.04
N GLY A 196 2.69 0.33 7.91
CA GLY A 196 1.52 -0.49 8.19
C GLY A 196 1.43 -1.74 7.33
N GLN A 197 1.77 -1.66 6.03
CA GLN A 197 1.86 -2.82 5.13
C GLN A 197 2.90 -3.82 5.63
N LEU A 198 4.12 -3.37 5.93
CA LEU A 198 5.21 -4.24 6.37
C LEU A 198 4.94 -4.85 7.74
N ALA A 199 4.57 -4.02 8.70
CA ALA A 199 4.25 -4.46 10.04
C ALA A 199 3.02 -5.39 10.06
N GLY A 200 2.01 -5.10 9.23
CA GLY A 200 0.82 -5.95 9.05
C GLY A 200 1.17 -7.31 8.48
N ALA A 201 2.02 -7.36 7.46
CA ALA A 201 2.50 -8.60 6.86
C ALA A 201 3.30 -9.46 7.86
N HIS A 202 4.04 -8.83 8.78
CA HIS A 202 4.87 -9.55 9.75
C HIS A 202 4.10 -9.94 11.02
N TYR A 203 3.37 -9.01 11.65
CA TYR A 203 2.69 -9.24 12.94
C TYR A 203 1.30 -9.87 12.79
N GLY A 204 0.71 -9.81 11.59
CA GLY A 204 -0.63 -10.32 11.29
C GLY A 204 -1.76 -9.51 11.96
N ALA A 205 -3.00 -9.92 11.70
CA ALA A 205 -4.20 -9.23 12.21
C ALA A 205 -4.28 -9.22 13.74
N SER A 206 -3.76 -10.24 14.42
CA SER A 206 -3.72 -10.31 15.89
C SER A 206 -2.79 -9.29 16.54
N GLY A 207 -1.88 -8.71 15.77
CA GLY A 207 -0.97 -7.64 16.23
C GLY A 207 -1.60 -6.25 16.19
N LEU A 208 -2.78 -6.10 15.61
CA LEU A 208 -3.46 -4.81 15.48
C LEU A 208 -4.18 -4.41 16.78
N PRO A 209 -4.09 -3.14 17.22
CA PRO A 209 -4.79 -2.68 18.41
C PRO A 209 -6.32 -2.77 18.26
N ALA A 210 -7.00 -3.47 19.16
CA ALA A 210 -8.44 -3.66 19.10
C ALA A 210 -9.21 -2.33 19.04
N ALA A 211 -8.81 -1.34 19.83
CA ALA A 211 -9.44 -0.02 19.88
C ALA A 211 -9.31 0.75 18.53
N TRP A 212 -8.25 0.49 17.75
CA TRP A 212 -8.10 1.08 16.43
C TRP A 212 -8.99 0.38 15.41
N LEU A 213 -9.06 -0.96 15.48
CA LEU A 213 -9.97 -1.75 14.65
C LEU A 213 -11.45 -1.40 14.88
N GLU A 214 -11.83 -1.14 16.13
CA GLU A 214 -13.21 -0.70 16.48
C GLU A 214 -13.54 0.69 15.90
N SER A 215 -12.54 1.53 15.73
CA SER A 215 -12.70 2.90 15.20
C SER A 215 -12.55 2.98 13.68
N LEU A 216 -12.03 1.93 13.04
CA LEU A 216 -11.73 1.94 11.61
C LEU A 216 -13.04 1.98 10.81
N ALA A 217 -13.19 3.03 10.00
CA ALA A 217 -14.32 3.15 9.09
C ALA A 217 -14.30 2.01 8.07
N GLU A 218 -15.45 1.55 7.60
CA GLU A 218 -15.59 0.49 6.58
C GLU A 218 -14.68 -0.74 6.82
N ARG A 219 -14.39 -1.05 8.10
CA ARG A 219 -13.54 -2.18 8.49
C ARG A 219 -13.92 -3.48 7.78
N GLU A 220 -15.23 -3.78 7.72
CA GLU A 220 -15.72 -4.99 7.07
C GLU A 220 -15.41 -5.03 5.57
N LEU A 221 -15.35 -3.88 4.89
CA LEU A 221 -14.94 -3.83 3.48
C LEU A 221 -13.48 -4.27 3.33
N ILE A 222 -12.59 -3.75 4.17
CA ILE A 222 -11.17 -4.08 4.15
C ILE A 222 -10.97 -5.57 4.45
N GLU A 223 -11.58 -6.09 5.51
CA GLU A 223 -11.49 -7.50 5.91
C GLU A 223 -12.02 -8.42 4.80
N ARG A 224 -13.20 -8.13 4.23
CA ARG A 224 -13.75 -8.92 3.12
C ARG A 224 -12.83 -8.94 1.88
N ARG A 225 -12.18 -7.82 1.55
CA ARG A 225 -11.24 -7.78 0.41
C ARG A 225 -9.98 -8.60 0.70
N ALA A 226 -9.44 -8.50 1.91
CA ALA A 226 -8.27 -9.28 2.33
C ALA A 226 -8.57 -10.79 2.33
N ASP A 227 -9.71 -11.19 2.90
CA ASP A 227 -10.15 -12.58 2.94
C ASP A 227 -10.40 -13.15 1.54
N ALA A 228 -11.01 -12.35 0.64
CA ALA A 228 -11.26 -12.76 -0.73
C ALA A 228 -9.96 -12.94 -1.53
N LEU A 229 -8.98 -12.05 -1.36
CA LEU A 229 -7.65 -12.19 -1.97
C LEU A 229 -6.96 -13.47 -1.48
N LEU A 230 -6.96 -13.71 -0.17
CA LEU A 230 -6.35 -14.91 0.40
C LEU A 230 -7.07 -16.18 -0.07
N ALA A 231 -8.40 -16.18 -0.09
CA ALA A 231 -9.19 -17.31 -0.58
C ALA A 231 -8.88 -17.65 -2.05
N ALA A 232 -8.76 -16.64 -2.93
CA ALA A 232 -8.41 -16.84 -4.33
C ALA A 232 -7.02 -17.48 -4.50
N VAL A 233 -6.08 -17.16 -3.60
CA VAL A 233 -4.74 -17.74 -3.62
C VAL A 233 -4.72 -19.20 -3.11
N LEU A 234 -5.48 -19.48 -2.03
CA LEU A 234 -5.48 -20.79 -1.38
C LEU A 234 -6.31 -21.85 -2.12
N VAL A 235 -7.40 -21.45 -2.77
CA VAL A 235 -8.32 -22.38 -3.47
C VAL A 235 -7.89 -22.62 -4.92
N GLY A 236 -6.94 -21.87 -5.41
CA GLY A 236 -6.57 -21.82 -6.81
C GLY A 236 -7.40 -20.74 -7.54
N ARG A 237 -6.71 -20.00 -8.39
CA ARG A 237 -7.34 -18.92 -9.19
C ARG A 237 -8.41 -19.51 -10.11
N PRO A 238 -9.55 -18.85 -10.28
CA PRO A 238 -10.58 -19.31 -11.20
C PRO A 238 -10.11 -19.33 -12.65
#